data_0f5f024df67b984c786423d1ae5b03d2
#
_entry.id   0f5f024df67b984c786423d1ae5b03d2
#
_cell.length_a   1.000
_cell.length_b   1.000
_cell.length_c   1.000
_cell.angle_alpha   90.00
_cell.angle_beta   90.00
_cell.angle_gamma   90.00
#
_symmetry.space_group_name_H-M   'P 1'
#
loop_
_entity.id
_entity.type
_entity.pdbx_description
1 polymer ?
#
loop_
_entity_poly.entity_id
_entity_poly.type
_entity_poly.pdbx_seq_one_letter_code
_entity_poly.pdbx_strand_id
1 'polypeptide(L)'
;MKAKILYVEDDESLSFITRDQLEMEGYDVTHSANGKDAWTIFKKGEFDLCLLDVMLPQVDGFELARKIRGVSKHVPIIFLTAKSMAEDKMEGFVLGGDDYVTKPYSFDELKMRIEVFLRRRKIMEEAPKEAIAIGKYHFDYANLDLSLNGNTKGLTQREADILYYLAKRPNQVIRRSDILEDIWGKDDYFYGRSLDVFISRLRKYLNEDPEITIENIHSVGFKLNFPT
;
A
#
# COMPACT_ATOMS: atom_id res chain seq x y z
N MET A 1 -11.43 0.51 19.09
CA MET A 1 -12.42 0.10 18.07
C MET A 1 -11.82 -1.07 17.30
N LYS A 2 -12.66 -2.02 16.84
CA LYS A 2 -12.22 -3.11 15.95
C LYS A 2 -11.92 -2.51 14.57
N ALA A 3 -10.80 -2.92 13.94
CA ALA A 3 -10.52 -2.49 12.57
C ALA A 3 -11.53 -3.11 11.58
N LYS A 4 -12.05 -2.30 10.68
CA LYS A 4 -13.06 -2.68 9.68
C LYS A 4 -12.39 -3.10 8.38
N ILE A 5 -12.64 -4.33 7.95
CA ILE A 5 -12.04 -4.90 6.75
C ILE A 5 -13.15 -5.17 5.72
N LEU A 6 -12.99 -4.63 4.51
CA LEU A 6 -13.77 -5.07 3.35
C LEU A 6 -13.03 -6.27 2.72
N TYR A 7 -13.66 -7.44 2.76
CA TYR A 7 -13.12 -8.66 2.18
C TYR A 7 -13.94 -9.10 0.97
N VAL A 8 -13.30 -9.21 -0.18
CA VAL A 8 -13.98 -9.54 -1.46
C VAL A 8 -13.35 -10.79 -2.04
N GLU A 9 -14.15 -11.85 -2.13
CA GLU A 9 -13.75 -13.20 -2.52
C GLU A 9 -14.98 -13.96 -2.99
N ASP A 10 -14.95 -14.58 -4.16
CA ASP A 10 -16.07 -15.32 -4.74
C ASP A 10 -16.06 -16.82 -4.39
N ASP A 11 -14.92 -17.39 -3.98
CA ASP A 11 -14.86 -18.76 -3.46
C ASP A 11 -15.52 -18.82 -2.07
N GLU A 12 -16.68 -19.50 -1.99
CA GLU A 12 -17.46 -19.63 -0.76
C GLU A 12 -16.69 -20.30 0.38
N SER A 13 -15.90 -21.32 0.08
CA SER A 13 -15.14 -22.08 1.09
C SER A 13 -14.00 -21.24 1.66
N LEU A 14 -13.23 -20.61 0.78
CA LEU A 14 -12.11 -19.76 1.17
C LEU A 14 -12.61 -18.52 1.91
N SER A 15 -13.68 -17.89 1.41
CA SER A 15 -14.26 -16.71 2.05
C SER A 15 -14.79 -17.00 3.44
N PHE A 16 -15.46 -18.14 3.63
CA PHE A 16 -15.96 -18.55 4.94
C PHE A 16 -14.82 -18.74 5.95
N ILE A 17 -13.79 -19.53 5.60
CA ILE A 17 -12.66 -19.83 6.48
C ILE A 17 -11.88 -18.54 6.81
N THR A 18 -11.55 -17.75 5.81
CA THR A 18 -10.76 -16.53 6.02
C THR A 18 -11.51 -15.51 6.85
N ARG A 19 -12.82 -15.32 6.60
CA ARG A 19 -13.66 -14.41 7.38
C ARG A 19 -13.74 -14.86 8.84
N ASP A 20 -14.01 -16.14 9.10
CA ASP A 20 -14.11 -16.69 10.46
C ASP A 20 -12.81 -16.45 11.23
N GLN A 21 -11.66 -16.72 10.62
CA GLN A 21 -10.35 -16.48 11.23
C GLN A 21 -10.10 -15.00 11.52
N LEU A 22 -10.46 -14.10 10.60
CA LEU A 22 -10.34 -12.66 10.81
C LEU A 22 -11.25 -12.16 11.94
N GLU A 23 -12.48 -12.63 12.00
CA GLU A 23 -13.43 -12.28 13.07
C GLU A 23 -12.96 -12.81 14.44
N MET A 24 -12.35 -14.00 14.51
CA MET A 24 -11.74 -14.56 15.72
C MET A 24 -10.57 -13.70 16.21
N GLU A 25 -9.80 -13.07 15.32
CA GLU A 25 -8.75 -12.11 15.66
C GLU A 25 -9.29 -10.73 16.06
N GLY A 26 -10.61 -10.56 16.02
CA GLY A 26 -11.28 -9.37 16.50
C GLY A 26 -11.50 -8.28 15.45
N TYR A 27 -11.29 -8.55 14.17
CA TYR A 27 -11.63 -7.64 13.09
C TYR A 27 -13.14 -7.59 12.85
N ASP A 28 -13.62 -6.45 12.32
CA ASP A 28 -15.00 -6.29 11.85
C ASP A 28 -15.00 -6.49 10.33
N VAL A 29 -15.49 -7.67 9.88
CA VAL A 29 -15.33 -8.07 8.47
C VAL A 29 -16.64 -7.94 7.71
N THR A 30 -16.64 -7.12 6.68
CA THR A 30 -17.73 -7.06 5.70
C THR A 30 -17.30 -7.80 4.45
N HIS A 31 -18.01 -8.90 4.12
CA HIS A 31 -17.71 -9.73 2.96
C HIS A 31 -18.62 -9.41 1.77
N SER A 32 -18.06 -9.53 0.56
CA SER A 32 -18.79 -9.50 -0.71
C SER A 32 -18.21 -10.56 -1.66
N ALA A 33 -19.10 -11.26 -2.38
CA ALA A 33 -18.71 -12.30 -3.35
C ALA A 33 -18.44 -11.75 -4.76
N ASN A 34 -18.53 -10.46 -5.00
CA ASN A 34 -18.26 -9.85 -6.31
C ASN A 34 -17.88 -8.37 -6.18
N GLY A 35 -17.16 -7.86 -7.19
CA GLY A 35 -16.64 -6.50 -7.18
C GLY A 35 -17.72 -5.41 -7.31
N LYS A 36 -18.87 -5.69 -7.94
CA LYS A 36 -19.95 -4.69 -8.10
C LYS A 36 -20.65 -4.39 -6.77
N ASP A 37 -20.98 -5.44 -6.01
CA ASP A 37 -21.59 -5.27 -4.69
C ASP A 37 -20.59 -4.71 -3.69
N ALA A 38 -19.34 -5.16 -3.75
CA ALA A 38 -18.23 -4.62 -2.97
C ALA A 38 -18.07 -3.11 -3.17
N TRP A 39 -18.14 -2.62 -4.42
CA TRP A 39 -18.13 -1.19 -4.69
C TRP A 39 -19.31 -0.43 -4.05
N THR A 40 -20.49 -1.02 -4.09
CA THR A 40 -21.67 -0.43 -3.46
C THR A 40 -21.55 -0.36 -1.95
N ILE A 41 -20.99 -1.42 -1.35
CA ILE A 41 -20.70 -1.51 0.09
C ILE A 41 -19.65 -0.47 0.47
N PHE A 42 -18.54 -0.40 -0.28
CA PHE A 42 -17.44 0.54 0.00
C PHE A 42 -17.89 2.00 0.03
N LYS A 43 -18.77 2.40 -0.88
CA LYS A 43 -19.31 3.78 -0.93
C LYS A 43 -20.19 4.17 0.26
N LYS A 44 -20.74 3.20 0.98
CA LYS A 44 -21.67 3.41 2.10
C LYS A 44 -21.01 3.22 3.47
N GLY A 45 -19.84 2.58 3.49
CA GLY A 45 -19.10 2.25 4.71
C GLY A 45 -17.78 2.99 4.81
N GLU A 46 -17.17 2.86 5.98
CA GLU A 46 -15.79 3.25 6.24
C GLU A 46 -14.99 2.00 6.57
N PHE A 47 -13.88 1.82 5.87
CA PHE A 47 -13.02 0.65 6.01
C PHE A 47 -11.59 1.08 6.32
N ASP A 48 -10.94 0.33 7.21
CA ASP A 48 -9.54 0.53 7.58
C ASP A 48 -8.59 -0.22 6.64
N LEU A 49 -9.10 -1.23 5.89
CA LEU A 49 -8.33 -2.04 4.94
C LEU A 49 -9.27 -2.79 3.98
N CYS A 50 -8.83 -3.00 2.75
CA CYS A 50 -9.50 -3.84 1.76
C CYS A 50 -8.64 -5.06 1.41
N LEU A 51 -9.22 -6.26 1.48
CA LEU A 51 -8.70 -7.51 0.93
C LEU A 51 -9.48 -7.84 -0.34
N LEU A 52 -8.83 -7.84 -1.49
CA LEU A 52 -9.50 -8.01 -2.78
C LEU A 52 -8.91 -9.20 -3.53
N ASP A 53 -9.74 -10.20 -3.83
CA ASP A 53 -9.35 -11.14 -4.87
C ASP A 53 -9.20 -10.39 -6.20
N VAL A 54 -8.19 -10.77 -6.98
CA VAL A 54 -7.99 -10.26 -8.33
C VAL A 54 -9.05 -10.82 -9.28
N MET A 55 -9.37 -12.10 -9.15
CA MET A 55 -10.26 -12.83 -10.06
C MET A 55 -11.71 -12.82 -9.56
N LEU A 56 -12.37 -11.66 -9.63
CA LEU A 56 -13.76 -11.51 -9.20
C LEU A 56 -14.72 -11.47 -10.38
N PRO A 57 -15.95 -12.01 -10.21
CA PRO A 57 -16.99 -11.86 -11.21
C PRO A 57 -17.53 -10.42 -11.29
N GLN A 58 -18.05 -10.03 -12.47
CA GLN A 58 -18.68 -8.76 -12.83
C GLN A 58 -17.71 -7.57 -12.87
N VAL A 59 -16.98 -7.31 -11.81
CA VAL A 59 -15.96 -6.26 -11.70
C VAL A 59 -14.75 -6.92 -11.06
N ASP A 60 -13.64 -7.03 -11.79
CA ASP A 60 -12.42 -7.63 -11.27
C ASP A 60 -11.78 -6.79 -10.15
N GLY A 61 -10.88 -7.42 -9.39
CA GLY A 61 -10.25 -6.77 -8.23
C GLY A 61 -9.44 -5.53 -8.59
N PHE A 62 -8.82 -5.48 -9.76
CA PHE A 62 -8.06 -4.32 -10.21
C PHE A 62 -8.97 -3.14 -10.57
N GLU A 63 -10.07 -3.41 -11.26
CA GLU A 63 -11.07 -2.38 -11.57
C GLU A 63 -11.71 -1.85 -10.28
N LEU A 64 -12.02 -2.74 -9.32
CA LEU A 64 -12.52 -2.35 -8.00
C LEU A 64 -11.52 -1.46 -7.26
N ALA A 65 -10.25 -1.85 -7.21
CA ALA A 65 -9.20 -1.05 -6.59
C ALA A 65 -9.08 0.34 -7.24
N ARG A 66 -9.14 0.42 -8.56
CA ARG A 66 -9.12 1.70 -9.30
C ARG A 66 -10.29 2.60 -8.91
N LYS A 67 -11.50 2.03 -8.78
CA LYS A 67 -12.70 2.76 -8.30
C LYS A 67 -12.52 3.24 -6.86
N ILE A 68 -12.00 2.39 -5.98
CA ILE A 68 -11.70 2.75 -4.58
C ILE A 68 -10.70 3.90 -4.54
N ARG A 69 -9.59 3.83 -5.29
CA ARG A 69 -8.57 4.89 -5.35
C ARG A 69 -9.10 6.22 -5.88
N GLY A 70 -10.12 6.20 -6.71
CA GLY A 70 -10.81 7.40 -7.19
C GLY A 70 -11.51 8.20 -6.10
N VAL A 71 -11.90 7.55 -4.99
CA VAL A 71 -12.64 8.19 -3.87
C VAL A 71 -11.88 8.14 -2.54
N SER A 72 -10.98 7.17 -2.36
CA SER A 72 -10.12 7.05 -1.17
C SER A 72 -8.71 6.64 -1.57
N LYS A 73 -7.76 7.55 -1.40
CA LYS A 73 -6.33 7.27 -1.67
C LYS A 73 -5.64 6.55 -0.52
N HIS A 74 -6.19 6.66 0.69
CA HIS A 74 -5.50 6.29 1.92
C HIS A 74 -5.82 4.89 2.43
N VAL A 75 -6.99 4.31 2.09
CA VAL A 75 -7.35 2.97 2.56
C VAL A 75 -6.38 1.93 1.96
N PRO A 76 -5.69 1.13 2.77
CA PRO A 76 -4.80 0.10 2.24
C PRO A 76 -5.56 -0.96 1.45
N ILE A 77 -4.98 -1.40 0.33
CA ILE A 77 -5.52 -2.48 -0.51
C ILE A 77 -4.47 -3.59 -0.60
N ILE A 78 -4.84 -4.77 -0.10
CA ILE A 78 -4.06 -6.01 -0.27
C ILE A 78 -4.79 -6.87 -1.29
N PHE A 79 -4.12 -7.23 -2.37
CA PHE A 79 -4.66 -8.18 -3.33
C PHE A 79 -4.37 -9.62 -2.92
N LEU A 80 -5.37 -10.48 -3.11
CA LEU A 80 -5.25 -11.93 -3.03
C LEU A 80 -5.19 -12.47 -4.45
N THR A 81 -4.16 -13.23 -4.82
CA THR A 81 -3.94 -13.61 -6.22
C THR A 81 -3.37 -15.02 -6.37
N ALA A 82 -3.70 -15.72 -7.46
CA ALA A 82 -3.11 -17.00 -7.80
C ALA A 82 -1.65 -16.85 -8.26
N LYS A 83 -0.81 -17.85 -7.97
CA LYS A 83 0.65 -17.85 -8.20
C LYS A 83 1.08 -17.63 -9.67
N SER A 84 0.20 -17.95 -10.62
CA SER A 84 0.47 -17.84 -12.07
C SER A 84 0.47 -16.41 -12.63
N MET A 85 0.08 -15.41 -11.83
CA MET A 85 -0.12 -14.02 -12.27
C MET A 85 1.02 -13.08 -11.88
N ALA A 86 2.28 -13.49 -12.08
CA ALA A 86 3.44 -12.62 -11.80
C ALA A 86 3.42 -11.31 -12.62
N GLU A 87 2.86 -11.35 -13.84
CA GLU A 87 2.69 -10.16 -14.69
C GLU A 87 1.54 -9.27 -14.19
N ASP A 88 0.46 -9.88 -13.69
CA ASP A 88 -0.70 -9.16 -13.14
C ASP A 88 -0.37 -8.46 -11.81
N LYS A 89 0.58 -8.99 -11.03
CA LYS A 89 1.06 -8.30 -9.81
C LYS A 89 1.67 -6.95 -10.13
N MET A 90 2.42 -6.84 -11.22
CA MET A 90 3.00 -5.56 -11.65
C MET A 90 1.91 -4.58 -12.07
N GLU A 91 0.89 -5.05 -12.81
CA GLU A 91 -0.26 -4.24 -13.19
C GLU A 91 -1.03 -3.75 -11.96
N GLY A 92 -1.30 -4.63 -11.00
CA GLY A 92 -2.02 -4.29 -9.80
C GLY A 92 -1.31 -3.28 -8.89
N PHE A 93 0.03 -3.37 -8.75
CA PHE A 93 0.78 -2.30 -8.09
C PHE A 93 0.66 -0.98 -8.87
N VAL A 94 0.71 -1.01 -10.20
CA VAL A 94 0.46 0.17 -11.04
C VAL A 94 -0.95 0.72 -10.85
N LEU A 95 -1.93 -0.11 -10.52
CA LEU A 95 -3.34 0.27 -10.35
C LEU A 95 -3.73 0.66 -8.91
N GLY A 96 -2.79 0.65 -7.96
CA GLY A 96 -3.01 1.19 -6.62
C GLY A 96 -3.07 0.19 -5.47
N GLY A 97 -2.66 -1.06 -5.68
CA GLY A 97 -2.43 -2.01 -4.59
C GLY A 97 -1.25 -1.60 -3.73
N ASP A 98 -1.35 -1.84 -2.44
CA ASP A 98 -0.27 -1.58 -1.47
C ASP A 98 0.51 -2.86 -1.15
N ASP A 99 -0.13 -4.03 -1.26
CA ASP A 99 0.51 -5.33 -1.05
C ASP A 99 -0.22 -6.46 -1.79
N TYR A 100 0.41 -7.65 -1.83
CA TYR A 100 -0.10 -8.87 -2.47
C TYR A 100 0.14 -10.09 -1.61
N VAL A 101 -0.89 -10.96 -1.53
CA VAL A 101 -0.80 -12.28 -0.93
C VAL A 101 -1.11 -13.32 -1.99
N THR A 102 -0.21 -14.28 -2.17
CA THR A 102 -0.37 -15.32 -3.18
C THR A 102 -1.17 -16.49 -2.63
N LYS A 103 -2.23 -16.89 -3.31
CA LYS A 103 -3.00 -18.11 -3.01
C LYS A 103 -2.24 -19.36 -3.49
N PRO A 104 -2.20 -20.48 -2.70
CA PRO A 104 -2.71 -20.56 -1.33
C PRO A 104 -1.80 -19.85 -0.33
N TYR A 105 -2.39 -19.18 0.65
CA TYR A 105 -1.69 -18.49 1.74
C TYR A 105 -1.99 -19.13 3.09
N SER A 106 -1.07 -18.98 4.03
CA SER A 106 -1.36 -19.23 5.44
C SER A 106 -2.09 -18.03 6.05
N PHE A 107 -2.96 -18.29 7.01
CA PHE A 107 -3.63 -17.21 7.72
C PHE A 107 -2.63 -16.31 8.48
N ASP A 108 -1.58 -16.88 9.03
CA ASP A 108 -0.54 -16.12 9.72
C ASP A 108 0.17 -15.14 8.77
N GLU A 109 0.42 -15.53 7.52
CA GLU A 109 0.98 -14.63 6.52
C GLU A 109 0.02 -13.47 6.22
N LEU A 110 -1.26 -13.76 5.98
CA LEU A 110 -2.28 -12.75 5.72
C LEU A 110 -2.43 -11.79 6.91
N LYS A 111 -2.52 -12.33 8.14
CA LYS A 111 -2.63 -11.58 9.38
C LYS A 111 -1.44 -10.64 9.57
N MET A 112 -0.21 -11.14 9.39
CA MET A 112 1.00 -10.32 9.51
C MET A 112 0.96 -9.11 8.58
N ARG A 113 0.51 -9.28 7.33
CA ARG A 113 0.40 -8.20 6.34
C ARG A 113 -0.68 -7.20 6.70
N ILE A 114 -1.85 -7.67 7.15
CA ILE A 114 -2.92 -6.80 7.65
C ILE A 114 -2.41 -5.95 8.81
N GLU A 115 -1.72 -6.56 9.76
CA GLU A 115 -1.19 -5.86 10.93
C GLU A 115 -0.16 -4.78 10.56
N VAL A 116 0.68 -4.99 9.54
CA VAL A 116 1.64 -3.97 9.06
C VAL A 116 0.90 -2.68 8.71
N PHE A 117 -0.24 -2.77 8.02
CA PHE A 117 -1.02 -1.59 7.65
C PHE A 117 -1.82 -1.01 8.81
N LEU A 118 -2.38 -1.85 9.67
CA LEU A 118 -3.21 -1.38 10.79
C LEU A 118 -2.39 -0.83 11.97
N ARG A 119 -1.15 -1.31 12.19
CA ARG A 119 -0.23 -0.76 13.22
C ARG A 119 0.09 0.71 13.00
N ARG A 120 0.04 1.18 11.78
CA ARG A 120 0.30 2.59 11.47
C ARG A 120 -0.62 3.53 12.24
N ARG A 121 -1.84 3.13 12.55
CA ARG A 121 -2.74 3.93 13.40
C ARG A 121 -2.13 4.21 14.80
N LYS A 122 -1.29 3.29 15.32
CA LYS A 122 -0.50 3.51 16.55
C LYS A 122 0.77 4.33 16.31
N ILE A 123 1.42 4.15 15.18
CA ILE A 123 2.63 4.91 14.80
C ILE A 123 2.28 6.37 14.48
N MET A 124 1.07 6.68 14.04
CA MET A 124 0.60 8.06 13.84
C MET A 124 0.55 8.88 15.14
N GLU A 125 0.43 8.24 16.31
CA GLU A 125 0.58 8.91 17.60
C GLU A 125 2.04 9.32 17.89
N GLU A 126 3.01 8.64 17.26
CA GLU A 126 4.46 8.86 17.37
C GLU A 126 5.06 9.52 16.11
N ALA A 127 4.28 9.68 15.04
CA ALA A 127 4.74 10.32 13.81
C ALA A 127 5.05 11.80 14.05
N PRO A 128 6.04 12.38 13.31
CA PRO A 128 6.29 13.80 13.40
C PRO A 128 4.99 14.56 13.15
N LYS A 129 4.58 15.40 14.10
CA LYS A 129 3.41 16.28 13.94
C LYS A 129 3.68 17.40 12.93
N GLU A 130 4.92 17.56 12.53
CA GLU A 130 5.37 18.57 11.58
C GLU A 130 5.64 17.93 10.22
N ALA A 131 5.27 18.62 9.17
CA ALA A 131 5.58 18.21 7.81
C ALA A 131 7.10 18.19 7.58
N ILE A 132 7.60 17.18 6.89
CA ILE A 132 9.01 17.03 6.52
C ILE A 132 9.24 17.83 5.25
N ALA A 133 10.21 18.75 5.28
CA ALA A 133 10.64 19.46 4.08
C ALA A 133 11.53 18.52 3.23
N ILE A 134 11.18 18.34 1.97
CA ILE A 134 11.96 17.61 0.96
C ILE A 134 12.15 18.59 -0.19
N GLY A 135 13.29 19.30 -0.20
CA GLY A 135 13.45 20.46 -1.07
C GLY A 135 12.32 21.46 -0.91
N LYS A 136 11.59 21.78 -1.99
CA LYS A 136 10.43 22.68 -1.96
C LYS A 136 9.12 22.00 -1.55
N TYR A 137 9.09 20.66 -1.45
CA TYR A 137 7.91 19.93 -1.03
C TYR A 137 7.75 19.91 0.49
N HIS A 138 6.50 19.90 0.93
CA HIS A 138 6.10 19.63 2.31
C HIS A 138 5.43 18.25 2.33
N PHE A 139 6.02 17.31 3.01
CA PHE A 139 5.52 15.95 3.15
C PHE A 139 4.91 15.76 4.54
N ASP A 140 3.59 15.68 4.58
CA ASP A 140 2.82 15.33 5.77
C ASP A 140 2.61 13.82 5.79
N TYR A 141 3.47 13.13 6.53
CA TYR A 141 3.39 11.67 6.65
C TYR A 141 2.12 11.21 7.38
N ALA A 142 1.62 11.97 8.34
CA ALA A 142 0.42 11.62 9.11
C ALA A 142 -0.83 11.64 8.23
N ASN A 143 -0.95 12.65 7.36
CA ASN A 143 -2.08 12.79 6.44
C ASN A 143 -1.83 12.14 5.07
N LEU A 144 -0.65 11.54 4.84
CA LEU A 144 -0.26 10.95 3.55
C LEU A 144 -0.25 11.95 2.39
N ASP A 145 0.07 13.20 2.69
CA ASP A 145 0.02 14.29 1.73
C ASP A 145 1.40 14.82 1.38
N LEU A 146 1.62 15.01 0.07
CA LEU A 146 2.80 15.66 -0.49
C LEU A 146 2.35 16.96 -1.17
N SER A 147 2.80 18.11 -0.69
CA SER A 147 2.37 19.40 -1.19
C SER A 147 3.52 20.24 -1.73
N LEU A 148 3.23 20.99 -2.82
CA LEU A 148 4.14 21.94 -3.44
C LEU A 148 3.32 23.11 -3.98
N ASN A 149 3.69 24.35 -3.66
CA ASN A 149 3.04 25.58 -4.19
C ASN A 149 1.50 25.60 -4.03
N GLY A 150 0.99 25.03 -2.93
CA GLY A 150 -0.46 24.96 -2.65
C GLY A 150 -1.19 23.79 -3.33
N ASN A 151 -0.53 23.03 -4.20
CA ASN A 151 -1.06 21.80 -4.76
C ASN A 151 -0.72 20.63 -3.85
N THR A 152 -1.73 19.82 -3.48
CA THR A 152 -1.56 18.65 -2.63
C THR A 152 -1.82 17.38 -3.40
N LYS A 153 -0.89 16.45 -3.30
CA LYS A 153 -0.96 15.09 -3.85
C LYS A 153 -1.13 14.11 -2.70
N GLY A 154 -2.28 13.46 -2.59
CA GLY A 154 -2.47 12.33 -1.67
C GLY A 154 -1.67 11.11 -2.13
N LEU A 155 -0.94 10.52 -1.21
CA LEU A 155 -0.17 9.29 -1.40
C LEU A 155 -0.95 8.08 -0.90
N THR A 156 -0.65 6.90 -1.44
CA THR A 156 -1.03 5.65 -0.76
C THR A 156 -0.15 5.45 0.46
N GLN A 157 -0.58 4.57 1.36
CA GLN A 157 0.19 4.29 2.56
C GLN A 157 1.61 3.82 2.21
N ARG A 158 1.75 2.91 1.25
CA ARG A 158 3.03 2.35 0.86
C ARG A 158 3.96 3.39 0.22
N GLU A 159 3.41 4.28 -0.61
CA GLU A 159 4.16 5.41 -1.18
C GLU A 159 4.72 6.33 -0.09
N ALA A 160 3.89 6.65 0.90
CA ALA A 160 4.30 7.48 2.02
C ALA A 160 5.34 6.80 2.92
N ASP A 161 5.20 5.49 3.18
CA ASP A 161 6.16 4.73 3.98
C ASP A 161 7.55 4.74 3.33
N ILE A 162 7.62 4.50 2.02
CA ILE A 162 8.88 4.52 1.27
C ILE A 162 9.48 5.94 1.26
N LEU A 163 8.67 6.94 0.96
CA LEU A 163 9.15 8.33 0.95
C LEU A 163 9.68 8.75 2.32
N TYR A 164 8.96 8.42 3.39
CA TYR A 164 9.39 8.69 4.76
C TYR A 164 10.70 7.99 5.11
N TYR A 165 10.83 6.71 4.72
CA TYR A 165 12.04 5.92 4.96
C TYR A 165 13.27 6.53 4.30
N LEU A 166 13.11 7.01 3.06
CA LEU A 166 14.16 7.69 2.31
C LEU A 166 14.46 9.09 2.87
N ALA A 167 13.43 9.87 3.19
CA ALA A 167 13.57 11.25 3.67
C ALA A 167 14.24 11.36 5.03
N LYS A 168 14.12 10.34 5.88
CA LYS A 168 14.85 10.28 7.17
C LYS A 168 16.38 10.17 7.01
N ARG A 169 16.86 9.80 5.84
CA ARG A 169 18.29 9.57 5.55
C ARG A 169 18.67 10.33 4.27
N PRO A 170 18.54 11.68 4.27
CA PRO A 170 18.79 12.49 3.09
C PRO A 170 20.22 12.28 2.58
N ASN A 171 20.38 12.22 1.29
CA ASN A 171 21.69 12.13 0.62
C ASN A 171 22.51 10.87 0.99
N GLN A 172 21.88 9.85 1.60
CA GLN A 172 22.54 8.59 1.96
C GLN A 172 22.03 7.44 1.06
N VAL A 173 22.93 6.50 0.78
CA VAL A 173 22.56 5.27 0.07
C VAL A 173 21.90 4.32 1.04
N ILE A 174 20.68 3.90 0.73
CA ILE A 174 19.91 2.94 1.51
C ILE A 174 19.83 1.64 0.71
N ARG A 175 20.17 0.53 1.33
CA ARG A 175 20.16 -0.76 0.67
C ARG A 175 18.72 -1.18 0.34
N ARG A 176 18.57 -1.83 -0.80
CA ARG A 176 17.28 -2.37 -1.24
C ARG A 176 16.71 -3.37 -0.22
N SER A 177 17.55 -4.29 0.29
CA SER A 177 17.18 -5.25 1.33
C SER A 177 16.60 -4.58 2.56
N ASP A 178 17.25 -3.50 3.05
CA ASP A 178 16.83 -2.81 4.26
C ASP A 178 15.44 -2.17 4.08
N ILE A 179 15.18 -1.59 2.90
CA ILE A 179 13.84 -1.04 2.58
C ILE A 179 12.80 -2.16 2.56
N LEU A 180 13.13 -3.32 1.95
CA LEU A 180 12.19 -4.44 1.82
C LEU A 180 11.90 -5.09 3.18
N GLU A 181 12.93 -5.32 4.00
CA GLU A 181 12.78 -5.88 5.33
C GLU A 181 11.97 -4.95 6.26
N ASP A 182 12.30 -3.65 6.29
CA ASP A 182 11.65 -2.71 7.21
C ASP A 182 10.21 -2.38 6.80
N ILE A 183 9.90 -2.37 5.49
CA ILE A 183 8.58 -1.98 4.98
C ILE A 183 7.67 -3.17 4.70
N TRP A 184 8.20 -4.32 4.23
CA TRP A 184 7.42 -5.52 3.91
C TRP A 184 7.67 -6.70 4.86
N GLY A 185 8.68 -6.63 5.72
CA GLY A 185 9.01 -7.69 6.68
C GLY A 185 9.83 -8.82 6.09
N LYS A 186 10.16 -8.78 4.79
CA LYS A 186 11.04 -9.74 4.12
C LYS A 186 11.56 -9.20 2.79
N ASP A 187 12.77 -9.64 2.43
CA ASP A 187 13.35 -9.41 1.11
C ASP A 187 13.01 -10.61 0.20
N ASP A 188 12.12 -10.43 -0.77
CA ASP A 188 11.86 -11.40 -1.82
C ASP A 188 11.78 -10.74 -3.21
N TYR A 189 11.91 -11.55 -4.24
CA TYR A 189 11.95 -11.11 -5.63
C TYR A 189 10.72 -10.26 -6.05
N PHE A 190 9.53 -10.58 -5.53
CA PHE A 190 8.30 -9.89 -5.89
C PHE A 190 8.21 -8.50 -5.25
N TYR A 191 8.61 -8.38 -4.00
CA TYR A 191 8.67 -7.07 -3.32
C TYR A 191 9.73 -6.17 -3.92
N GLY A 192 10.83 -6.76 -4.38
CA GLY A 192 11.84 -6.05 -5.12
C GLY A 192 11.26 -5.31 -6.33
N ARG A 193 10.47 -5.98 -7.17
CA ARG A 193 9.80 -5.34 -8.31
C ARG A 193 8.74 -4.33 -7.90
N SER A 194 8.01 -4.61 -6.82
CA SER A 194 7.03 -3.66 -6.26
C SER A 194 7.69 -2.37 -5.84
N LEU A 195 8.82 -2.45 -5.15
CA LEU A 195 9.60 -1.27 -4.76
C LEU A 195 9.99 -0.41 -5.97
N ASP A 196 10.37 -1.00 -7.10
CA ASP A 196 10.71 -0.26 -8.32
C ASP A 196 9.50 0.54 -8.87
N VAL A 197 8.29 -0.03 -8.78
CA VAL A 197 7.06 0.67 -9.18
C VAL A 197 6.82 1.89 -8.28
N PHE A 198 6.90 1.71 -6.97
CA PHE A 198 6.70 2.81 -6.02
C PHE A 198 7.78 3.91 -6.18
N ILE A 199 9.03 3.53 -6.35
CA ILE A 199 10.12 4.48 -6.65
C ILE A 199 9.84 5.25 -7.95
N SER A 200 9.37 4.58 -9.00
CA SER A 200 9.01 5.24 -10.26
C SER A 200 7.89 6.26 -10.09
N ARG A 201 6.91 5.98 -9.24
CA ARG A 201 5.83 6.93 -8.94
C ARG A 201 6.32 8.11 -8.11
N LEU A 202 7.09 7.84 -7.07
CA LEU A 202 7.65 8.91 -6.23
C LEU A 202 8.52 9.86 -7.06
N ARG A 203 9.30 9.34 -8.02
CA ARG A 203 10.03 10.19 -8.98
C ARG A 203 9.10 11.11 -9.78
N LYS A 204 7.94 10.58 -10.23
CA LYS A 204 6.95 11.40 -10.95
C LYS A 204 6.30 12.47 -10.07
N TYR A 205 6.08 12.17 -8.79
CA TYR A 205 5.48 13.12 -7.86
C TYR A 205 6.44 14.24 -7.44
N LEU A 206 7.74 13.93 -7.42
CA LEU A 206 8.80 14.86 -7.00
C LEU A 206 9.45 15.64 -8.17
N ASN A 207 8.98 15.45 -9.41
CA ASN A 207 9.64 15.97 -10.61
C ASN A 207 9.51 17.49 -10.82
N GLU A 208 8.62 18.16 -10.08
CA GLU A 208 8.44 19.61 -10.20
C GLU A 208 9.56 20.39 -9.48
N ASP A 209 10.36 19.74 -8.62
CA ASP A 209 11.56 20.33 -8.05
C ASP A 209 12.81 19.62 -8.63
N PRO A 210 13.56 20.26 -9.54
CA PRO A 210 14.71 19.64 -10.19
C PRO A 210 15.89 19.36 -9.25
N GLU A 211 15.88 19.94 -8.05
CA GLU A 211 16.92 19.70 -7.04
C GLU A 211 16.69 18.38 -6.27
N ILE A 212 15.54 17.73 -6.49
CA ILE A 212 15.22 16.44 -5.85
C ILE A 212 15.40 15.31 -6.84
N THR A 213 16.14 14.29 -6.45
CA THR A 213 16.29 13.08 -7.26
C THR A 213 16.28 11.83 -6.40
N ILE A 214 15.57 10.78 -6.86
CA ILE A 214 15.75 9.42 -6.32
C ILE A 214 16.68 8.67 -7.25
N GLU A 215 17.94 8.57 -6.86
CA GLU A 215 18.99 7.90 -7.63
C GLU A 215 18.94 6.39 -7.37
N ASN A 216 19.14 5.59 -8.43
CA ASN A 216 19.33 4.15 -8.33
C ASN A 216 20.83 3.84 -8.28
N ILE A 217 21.29 3.32 -7.16
CA ILE A 217 22.68 2.84 -7.02
C ILE A 217 22.68 1.36 -7.42
N HIS A 218 23.22 1.09 -8.59
CA HIS A 218 23.18 -0.23 -9.22
C HIS A 218 23.63 -1.33 -8.25
N SER A 219 22.86 -2.41 -8.15
CA SER A 219 23.07 -3.56 -7.26
C SER A 219 23.12 -3.26 -5.76
N VAL A 220 22.86 -2.01 -5.32
CA VAL A 220 22.92 -1.62 -3.92
C VAL A 220 21.54 -1.19 -3.42
N GLY A 221 20.95 -0.14 -4.01
CA GLY A 221 19.69 0.41 -3.52
C GLY A 221 19.36 1.79 -4.06
N PHE A 222 18.83 2.65 -3.22
CA PHE A 222 18.33 3.96 -3.61
C PHE A 222 18.92 5.07 -2.74
N LYS A 223 18.99 6.27 -3.31
CA LYS A 223 19.40 7.48 -2.60
C LYS A 223 18.45 8.62 -2.96
N LEU A 224 17.81 9.22 -1.97
CA LEU A 224 17.04 10.44 -2.15
C LEU A 224 17.94 11.65 -1.92
N ASN A 225 18.21 12.38 -2.98
CA ASN A 225 19.00 13.61 -2.92
C ASN A 225 18.08 14.81 -2.89
N PHE A 226 18.33 15.73 -1.98
CA PHE A 226 17.72 17.07 -1.91
C PHE A 226 18.60 17.99 -1.03
N PRO A 227 18.49 19.33 -1.19
CA PRO A 227 19.15 20.28 -0.31
C PRO A 227 18.61 20.15 1.12
N THR A 228 19.50 20.10 2.12
CA THR A 228 19.16 20.00 3.56
C THR A 228 19.43 21.33 4.25
#